data_84bc1c763db025fd734fce90e5b2323d
#
_entry.id   84bc1c763db025fd734fce90e5b2323d
#
_cell.length_a   1.000
_cell.length_b   1.000
_cell.length_c   1.000
_cell.angle_alpha   90.00
_cell.angle_beta   90.00
_cell.angle_gamma   90.00
#
_symmetry.space_group_name_H-M   'P 1'
#
loop_
_entity.id
_entity.type
_entity.pdbx_description
1 polymer ?
#
loop_
_entity_poly.entity_id
_entity_poly.type
_entity_poly.pdbx_seq_one_letter_code
_entity_poly.pdbx_strand_id
1 'polypeptide(L)' 'MNNVFIILVKPQLGQNIGSVARVMKNLNFKNLRIVNPRDGWPNQDVISTAAGAEDVIANTKVFDNVSDACNDLNYLFAS' A
#
# COMPACT_ATOMS: atom_id res chain seq x y z
N MET A 1 -5.24 -15.65 -9.09
CA MET A 1 -5.98 -15.64 -8.61
C MET A 1 -6.04 -14.82 -7.83
N ASN A 2 -5.56 -14.18 -7.69
CA ASN A 2 -5.69 -13.56 -6.74
C ASN A 2 -5.83 -12.18 -6.82
N ASN A 3 -6.98 -11.62 -6.74
CA ASN A 3 -7.29 -10.21 -6.66
C ASN A 3 -7.35 -9.80 -5.22
N VAL A 4 -6.25 -10.02 -4.54
CA VAL A 4 -6.13 -9.60 -3.16
C VAL A 4 -5.59 -8.18 -3.15
N PHE A 5 -6.29 -7.30 -2.44
CA PHE A 5 -5.89 -5.92 -2.26
C PHE A 5 -5.59 -5.67 -0.81
N ILE A 6 -4.46 -5.05 -0.53
CA ILE A 6 -4.08 -4.62 0.81
C ILE A 6 -4.31 -3.12 0.86
N ILE A 7 -5.05 -2.66 1.86
CA ILE A 7 -5.37 -1.25 1.99
C ILE A 7 -4.88 -0.74 3.34
N LEU A 8 -3.99 0.24 3.30
CA LEU A 8 -3.48 0.89 4.50
C LEU A 8 -4.17 2.23 4.66
N VAL A 9 -4.80 2.44 5.80
CA VAL A 9 -5.55 3.65 6.06
C VAL A 9 -4.75 4.55 6.99
N LYS A 10 -4.43 5.74 6.52
CA LYS A 10 -3.70 6.76 7.27
C LYS A 10 -2.41 6.25 7.86
N PRO A 11 -1.57 5.58 7.05
CA PRO A 11 -0.29 5.11 7.59
C PRO A 11 0.58 6.30 8.00
N GLN A 12 1.22 6.19 9.14
CA GLN A 12 1.95 7.31 9.71
C GLN A 12 3.43 7.31 9.36
N LEU A 13 4.01 6.15 9.17
CA LEU A 13 5.43 6.07 8.87
C LEU A 13 5.64 5.42 7.52
N GLY A 14 6.44 6.08 6.68
CA GLY A 14 6.79 5.50 5.37
C GLY A 14 7.50 4.17 5.50
N GLN A 15 8.26 3.96 6.58
CA GLN A 15 8.92 2.70 6.84
C GLN A 15 7.93 1.55 6.96
N ASN A 16 6.78 1.80 7.57
CA ASN A 16 5.75 0.77 7.70
C ASN A 16 5.18 0.39 6.35
N ILE A 17 5.00 1.37 5.49
CA ILE A 17 4.51 1.13 4.13
C ILE A 17 5.53 0.27 3.36
N GLY A 18 6.80 0.61 3.45
CA GLY A 18 7.85 -0.15 2.79
C GLY A 18 7.92 -1.58 3.29
N SER A 19 7.76 -1.78 4.59
CA SER A 19 7.77 -3.12 5.19
C SER A 19 6.59 -3.95 4.69
N VAL A 20 5.41 -3.35 4.59
CA VAL A 20 4.23 -4.04 4.07
C VAL A 20 4.45 -4.43 2.62
N ALA A 21 5.04 -3.54 1.82
CA ALA A 21 5.31 -3.85 0.42
C ALA A 21 6.25 -5.05 0.28
N ARG A 22 7.26 -5.15 1.14
CA ARG A 22 8.17 -6.28 1.13
C ARG A 22 7.49 -7.60 1.48
N VAL A 23 6.61 -7.55 2.49
CA VAL A 23 5.84 -8.74 2.85
C VAL A 23 4.93 -9.15 1.70
N MET A 24 4.28 -8.18 1.07
CA MET A 24 3.42 -8.44 -0.07
C MET A 24 4.19 -9.08 -1.22
N LYS A 25 5.40 -8.59 -1.47
CA LYS A 25 6.25 -9.16 -2.52
C LYS A 25 6.56 -10.63 -2.24
N ASN A 26 6.89 -10.95 -0.99
CA ASN A 26 7.18 -12.33 -0.60
C ASN A 26 5.95 -13.23 -0.73
N LEU A 27 4.76 -12.69 -0.54
CA LEU A 27 3.51 -13.44 -0.67
C LEU A 27 2.92 -13.37 -2.07
N ASN A 28 3.63 -12.72 -2.99
CA ASN A 28 3.19 -12.55 -4.37
C ASN A 28 1.90 -11.74 -4.51
N PHE A 29 1.70 -10.78 -3.62
CA PHE A 29 0.60 -9.83 -3.73
C PHE A 29 1.13 -8.53 -4.33
N LYS A 30 0.37 -7.90 -5.22
CA LYS A 30 0.84 -6.72 -5.93
C LYS A 30 -0.06 -5.51 -5.82
N ASN A 31 -1.22 -5.66 -5.19
CA ASN A 31 -2.20 -4.59 -5.18
C ASN A 31 -2.24 -3.91 -3.82
N LEU A 32 -1.49 -2.84 -3.70
CA LEU A 32 -1.46 -2.03 -2.49
C LEU A 32 -2.21 -0.73 -2.74
N ARG A 33 -3.11 -0.36 -1.84
CA ARG A 33 -3.78 0.93 -1.86
C ARG A 33 -3.54 1.63 -0.54
N ILE A 34 -3.33 2.93 -0.61
CA ILE A 34 -3.03 3.74 0.57
C ILE A 34 -4.02 4.87 0.64
N VAL A 35 -4.60 5.06 1.81
CA VAL A 35 -5.55 6.13 2.04
C VAL A 35 -4.90 7.19 2.91
N ASN A 36 -4.77 8.39 2.38
CA ASN A 36 -4.35 9.58 3.11
C ASN A 36 -3.08 9.35 3.94
N PRO A 37 -1.96 9.01 3.32
CA PRO A 37 -0.70 8.80 4.06
C PRO A 37 -0.23 10.12 4.69
N ARG A 38 0.22 10.05 5.93
CA ARG A 38 0.63 11.24 6.67
C ARG A 38 1.76 12.00 5.98
N ASP A 39 2.75 11.26 5.50
CA ASP A 39 3.96 11.86 4.96
C ASP A 39 3.92 12.03 3.45
N GLY A 40 2.75 11.86 2.86
CA GLY A 40 2.59 12.00 1.42
C GLY A 40 3.05 10.77 0.65
N TRP A 41 2.93 10.85 -0.66
CA TRP A 41 3.29 9.74 -1.53
C TRP A 41 3.81 10.26 -2.88
N PRO A 42 4.89 9.71 -3.39
CA PRO A 42 5.80 8.79 -2.68
C PRO A 42 6.68 9.55 -1.72
N ASN A 43 7.35 8.86 -0.81
CA ASN A 43 8.32 9.50 0.05
C ASN A 43 9.56 8.63 0.20
N GLN A 44 10.64 9.24 0.67
CA GLN A 44 11.94 8.60 0.70
C GLN A 44 11.98 7.40 1.63
N ASP A 45 11.25 7.45 2.74
CA ASP A 45 11.25 6.34 3.69
C ASP A 45 10.62 5.10 3.09
N VAL A 46 9.59 5.27 2.28
CA VAL A 46 8.97 4.15 1.58
C VAL A 46 9.96 3.55 0.59
N ILE A 47 10.62 4.39 -0.19
CA ILE A 47 11.55 3.93 -1.21
C ILE A 47 12.70 3.16 -0.58
N SER A 48 13.27 3.69 0.50
CA SER A 48 14.44 3.07 1.11
C SER A 48 14.11 1.76 1.81
N THR A 49 12.92 1.62 2.38
CA THR A 49 12.55 0.41 3.11
C THR A 49 11.87 -0.65 2.23
N ALA A 50 11.47 -0.27 1.03
CA ALA A 50 10.80 -1.21 0.12
C ALA A 50 11.77 -1.86 -0.86
N ALA A 51 13.05 -1.88 -0.57
CA ALA A 51 14.04 -2.47 -1.46
C ALA A 51 13.68 -3.92 -1.78
N GLY A 52 13.65 -4.27 -3.05
CA GLY A 52 13.22 -5.58 -3.51
C GLY A 52 11.72 -5.66 -3.79
N ALA A 53 10.96 -4.64 -3.43
CA ALA A 53 9.51 -4.60 -3.67
C ALA A 53 9.11 -3.38 -4.49
N GLU A 54 9.99 -2.92 -5.34
CA GLU A 54 9.74 -1.72 -6.16
C GLU A 54 8.53 -1.88 -7.07
N ASP A 55 8.26 -3.09 -7.52
CA ASP A 55 7.10 -3.35 -8.36
C ASP A 55 5.79 -3.17 -7.58
N VAL A 56 5.77 -3.52 -6.31
CA VAL A 56 4.60 -3.29 -5.47
C VAL A 56 4.38 -1.79 -5.30
N ILE A 57 5.46 -1.05 -5.05
CA ILE A 57 5.39 0.40 -4.89
C ILE A 57 4.93 1.06 -6.20
N ALA A 58 5.41 0.59 -7.33
CA ALA A 58 5.04 1.16 -8.62
C ALA A 58 3.56 0.95 -8.94
N ASN A 59 2.96 -0.11 -8.42
CA ASN A 59 1.54 -0.40 -8.64
C ASN A 59 0.63 0.18 -7.57
N THR A 60 1.18 0.85 -6.57
CA THR A 60 0.40 1.39 -5.46
C THR A 60 -0.45 2.56 -5.93
N LYS A 61 -1.69 2.60 -5.46
CA LYS A 61 -2.59 3.71 -5.70
C LYS A 61 -2.90 4.41 -4.39
N VAL A 62 -3.01 5.73 -4.43
CA VAL A 62 -3.26 6.55 -3.26
C VAL A 62 -4.62 7.21 -3.40
N PHE A 63 -5.37 7.23 -2.30
CA PHE A 63 -6.72 7.77 -2.27
C PHE A 63 -6.85 8.73 -1.11
N ASP A 64 -7.83 9.64 -1.21
CA ASP A 64 -8.09 10.61 -0.15
C ASP A 64 -8.97 10.06 0.95
N ASN A 65 -9.75 9.03 0.65
CA ASN A 65 -10.65 8.47 1.65
C ASN A 65 -10.89 6.98 1.38
N VAL A 66 -11.39 6.31 2.40
CA VAL A 66 -11.60 4.86 2.34
C VAL A 66 -12.67 4.50 1.32
N SER A 67 -13.70 5.31 1.20
CA SER A 67 -14.78 5.04 0.24
C SER A 67 -14.25 4.92 -1.17
N ASP A 68 -13.37 5.84 -1.58
CA ASP A 68 -12.79 5.79 -2.91
C ASP A 68 -11.84 4.59 -3.06
N ALA A 69 -11.09 4.28 -2.01
CA ALA A 69 -10.14 3.18 -2.06
C ALA A 69 -10.82 1.83 -2.18
N CYS A 70 -12.06 1.71 -1.73
CA CYS A 70 -12.79 0.46 -1.73
C CYS A 70 -13.94 0.42 -2.73
N ASN A 71 -14.06 1.43 -3.56
CA ASN A 71 -15.23 1.62 -4.41
C ASN A 71 -15.51 0.43 -5.33
N ASP A 72 -14.47 -0.24 -5.77
CA ASP A 72 -14.59 -1.39 -6.66
C ASP A 72 -14.30 -2.71 -5.94
N LEU A 73 -14.29 -2.72 -4.61
CA LEU A 73 -13.94 -3.90 -3.84
C LEU A 73 -15.08 -4.32 -2.94
N ASN A 74 -15.09 -5.61 -2.62
CA ASN A 74 -16.10 -6.18 -1.72
C ASN A 74 -15.49 -6.61 -0.39
N TYR A 75 -14.30 -6.12 -0.08
CA TYR A 75 -13.57 -6.67 1.02
C TYR A 75 -13.24 -5.69 2.07
N LEU A 76 -12.88 -6.22 3.23
CA LEU A 76 -12.34 -5.45 4.31
C LEU A 76 -10.89 -5.15 4.09
N PHE A 77 -10.33 -4.34 4.97
CA PHE A 77 -8.96 -3.89 4.83
C PHE A 77 -8.31 -3.80 6.21
N ALA A 78 -6.99 -3.66 6.20
CA ALA A 78 -6.22 -3.43 7.40
C ALA A 78 -5.93 -1.94 7.55
N SER A 79 -5.72 -1.50 8.76
CA SER A 79 -5.30 -0.13 9.00
C SER A 79 -3.97 -0.08 9.73
#